data_96c76a1fb315ddda633ec888275122ea
#
_entry.id   96c76a1fb315ddda633ec888275122ea
#
_cell.length_a   1.000
_cell.length_b   1.000
_cell.length_c   1.000
_cell.angle_alpha   90.00
_cell.angle_beta   90.00
_cell.angle_gamma   90.00
#
_symmetry.space_group_name_H-M   'P 1'
#
loop_
_entity.id
_entity.type
_entity.pdbx_description
1 polymer ?
#
loop_
_entity_poly.entity_id
_entity_poly.type
_entity_poly.pdbx_seq_one_letter_code
_entity_poly.pdbx_strand_id
1 'polypeptide(L)'
;MQIGIIGTGMVGSAIAYSLASEGSAEKLILIDANKERAIAEAMDISHSTPFTFGARVVAGDYKDLKDAGIIVITAGANQKPG
;
A
#
# COMPACT_ATOMS: atom_id res chain seq x y z
N MET A 1 -10.97 -6.61 -6.11
CA MET A 1 -10.38 -5.39 -6.68
C MET A 1 -8.97 -5.20 -6.16
N GLN A 2 -8.08 -4.78 -7.03
CA GLN A 2 -6.72 -4.47 -6.62
C GLN A 2 -6.58 -2.97 -6.46
N ILE A 3 -5.90 -2.56 -5.42
CA ILE A 3 -5.70 -1.14 -5.13
C ILE A 3 -4.20 -0.88 -5.05
N GLY A 4 -3.73 0.12 -5.78
CA GLY A 4 -2.35 0.53 -5.73
C GLY A 4 -2.19 1.75 -4.84
N ILE A 5 -1.14 1.78 -4.03
CA ILE A 5 -0.86 2.94 -3.17
C ILE A 5 0.56 3.39 -3.46
N ILE A 6 0.68 4.61 -3.94
CA ILE A 6 1.97 5.19 -4.27
C ILE A 6 2.38 6.13 -3.14
N GLY A 7 3.51 5.84 -2.54
CA GLY A 7 3.97 6.57 -1.38
C GLY A 7 3.61 5.82 -0.11
N THR A 8 4.62 5.35 0.61
CA THR A 8 4.37 4.56 1.82
C THR A 8 4.87 5.27 3.07
N GLY A 9 4.74 6.60 3.10
CA GLY A 9 4.97 7.35 4.31
C GLY A 9 3.81 7.13 5.26
N MET A 10 3.71 7.97 6.28
CA MET A 10 2.69 7.77 7.31
C MET A 10 1.29 7.69 6.74
N VAL A 11 0.96 8.57 5.80
CA VAL A 11 -0.39 8.59 5.27
C VAL A 11 -0.66 7.36 4.42
N GLY A 12 0.28 7.02 3.55
CA GLY A 12 0.10 5.85 2.69
C GLY A 12 -0.01 4.57 3.48
N SER A 13 0.83 4.44 4.51
CA SER A 13 0.80 3.24 5.35
C SER A 13 -0.51 3.14 6.12
N ALA A 14 -1.02 4.26 6.61
CA ALA A 14 -2.28 4.25 7.34
C ALA A 14 -3.44 3.85 6.43
N ILE A 15 -3.44 4.35 5.20
CA ILE A 15 -4.47 3.99 4.25
C ILE A 15 -4.39 2.50 3.91
N ALA A 16 -3.18 2.01 3.68
CA ALA A 16 -3.00 0.60 3.36
C ALA A 16 -3.47 -0.30 4.49
N TYR A 17 -3.12 0.07 5.71
CA TYR A 17 -3.54 -0.71 6.87
C TYR A 17 -5.05 -0.74 6.99
N SER A 18 -5.70 0.40 6.81
CA SER A 18 -7.16 0.47 6.90
C SER A 18 -7.83 -0.38 5.84
N LEU A 19 -7.33 -0.30 4.60
CA LEU A 19 -7.94 -1.07 3.53
C LEU A 19 -7.73 -2.57 3.72
N ALA A 20 -6.55 -2.95 4.20
CA ALA A 20 -6.29 -4.35 4.47
C ALA A 20 -7.18 -4.87 5.59
N SER A 21 -7.36 -4.04 6.62
CA SER A 21 -8.15 -4.45 7.79
C SER A 21 -9.63 -4.61 7.47
N GLU A 22 -10.16 -3.77 6.60
CA GLU A 22 -11.59 -3.85 6.32
C GLU A 22 -11.93 -4.77 5.17
N GLY A 23 -10.92 -5.28 4.47
CA GLY A 23 -11.17 -6.25 3.42
C GLY A 23 -11.74 -5.67 2.15
N SER A 24 -11.54 -4.37 1.91
CA SER A 24 -12.07 -3.73 0.71
C SER A 24 -11.37 -4.20 -0.56
N ALA A 25 -10.16 -4.67 -0.44
CA ALA A 25 -9.37 -5.07 -1.60
C ALA A 25 -8.87 -6.48 -1.40
N GLU A 26 -8.79 -7.21 -2.50
CA GLU A 26 -8.19 -8.53 -2.44
C GLU A 26 -6.67 -8.43 -2.50
N LYS A 27 -6.15 -7.33 -3.02
CA LYS A 27 -4.72 -7.14 -3.14
C LYS A 27 -4.39 -5.67 -3.05
N LEU A 28 -3.38 -5.36 -2.24
CA LEU A 28 -2.86 -4.01 -2.11
C LEU A 28 -1.43 -4.02 -2.60
N ILE A 29 -1.11 -3.10 -3.51
CA ILE A 29 0.22 -3.01 -4.07
C ILE A 29 0.83 -1.70 -3.59
N LEU A 30 1.90 -1.80 -2.80
CA LEU A 30 2.56 -0.63 -2.25
C LEU A 30 3.75 -0.27 -3.11
N ILE A 31 3.83 0.99 -3.51
CA ILE A 31 4.89 1.48 -4.37
C ILE A 31 5.53 2.69 -3.72
N ASP A 32 6.84 2.68 -3.65
CA ASP A 32 7.59 3.80 -3.08
C ASP A 32 8.90 3.93 -3.82
N ALA A 33 9.38 5.15 -3.95
CA ALA A 33 10.70 5.37 -4.56
C ALA A 33 11.76 4.59 -3.78
N ASN A 34 11.57 4.50 -2.47
CA ASN A 34 12.42 3.65 -1.64
C ASN A 34 11.78 2.27 -1.60
N LYS A 35 12.29 1.38 -2.44
CA LYS A 35 11.69 0.07 -2.57
C LYS A 35 11.77 -0.74 -1.28
N GLU A 36 12.83 -0.58 -0.53
CA GLU A 36 12.95 -1.29 0.73
C GLU A 36 11.90 -0.87 1.74
N ARG A 37 11.54 0.42 1.70
CA ARG A 37 10.48 0.89 2.57
C ARG A 37 9.15 0.24 2.20
N ALA A 38 8.86 0.15 0.91
CA ALA A 38 7.61 -0.48 0.49
C ALA A 38 7.55 -1.93 0.91
N ILE A 39 8.67 -2.64 0.78
CA ILE A 39 8.73 -4.04 1.19
C ILE A 39 8.51 -4.17 2.70
N ALA A 40 9.17 -3.33 3.48
CA ALA A 40 9.04 -3.38 4.93
C ALA A 40 7.62 -3.08 5.37
N GLU A 41 7.00 -2.07 4.74
CA GLU A 41 5.63 -1.73 5.11
C GLU A 41 4.65 -2.84 4.73
N ALA A 42 4.86 -3.45 3.57
CA ALA A 42 3.99 -4.53 3.15
C ALA A 42 4.06 -5.70 4.13
N MET A 43 5.26 -6.02 4.57
CA MET A 43 5.43 -7.09 5.55
C MET A 43 4.80 -6.75 6.88
N ASP A 44 5.00 -5.52 7.33
CA ASP A 44 4.46 -5.07 8.59
C ASP A 44 2.94 -5.12 8.61
N ILE A 45 2.32 -4.65 7.54
CA ILE A 45 0.87 -4.67 7.44
C ILE A 45 0.36 -6.10 7.36
N SER A 46 1.03 -6.93 6.58
CA SER A 46 0.62 -8.33 6.45
C SER A 46 0.65 -9.05 7.79
N HIS A 47 1.62 -8.72 8.63
CA HIS A 47 1.72 -9.36 9.93
C HIS A 47 0.75 -8.78 10.95
N SER A 48 0.32 -7.55 10.74
CA SER A 48 -0.53 -6.87 11.72
C SER A 48 -2.02 -7.04 11.48
N THR A 49 -2.41 -7.31 10.24
CA THR A 49 -3.84 -7.40 9.94
C THR A 49 -4.32 -8.84 10.08
N PRO A 50 -5.56 -9.00 10.50
CA PRO A 50 -6.12 -10.35 10.59
C PRO A 50 -6.28 -10.93 9.19
N PHE A 51 -6.16 -12.23 9.11
CA PHE A 51 -6.30 -12.90 7.82
C PHE A 51 -7.75 -13.15 7.43
N THR A 52 -8.65 -12.59 8.17
CA THR A 52 -10.06 -12.84 7.99
C THR A 52 -10.53 -12.64 6.57
N PHE A 53 -10.01 -11.62 5.91
CA PHE A 53 -10.50 -11.27 4.57
C PHE A 53 -9.56 -11.69 3.46
N GLY A 54 -8.44 -12.28 3.79
CA GLY A 54 -7.54 -12.79 2.78
C GLY A 54 -6.84 -11.75 1.92
N ALA A 55 -6.80 -10.51 2.37
CA ALA A 55 -6.15 -9.46 1.60
C ALA A 55 -4.66 -9.72 1.53
N ARG A 56 -4.09 -9.55 0.33
CA ARG A 56 -2.66 -9.69 0.13
C ARG A 56 -2.05 -8.31 0.01
N VAL A 57 -0.97 -8.07 0.75
CA VAL A 57 -0.28 -6.78 0.70
C VAL A 57 1.13 -7.03 0.21
N VAL A 58 1.47 -6.46 -0.92
CA VAL A 58 2.76 -6.70 -1.55
C VAL A 58 3.38 -5.37 -1.96
N ALA A 59 4.71 -5.36 -2.09
CA ALA A 59 5.41 -4.24 -2.66
C ALA A 59 5.53 -4.50 -4.16
N GLY A 60 5.46 -3.45 -4.96
CA GLY A 60 5.55 -3.60 -6.39
C GLY A 60 6.09 -2.38 -7.09
N ASP A 61 6.02 -2.41 -8.39
CA ASP A 61 6.47 -1.34 -9.26
C ASP A 61 5.27 -0.76 -10.01
N TYR A 62 5.48 0.35 -10.70
CA TYR A 62 4.39 0.99 -11.44
C TYR A 62 3.75 0.05 -12.46
N LYS A 63 4.52 -0.83 -13.03
CA LYS A 63 3.96 -1.76 -14.02
C LYS A 63 2.93 -2.70 -13.40
N ASP A 64 3.01 -2.88 -12.10
CA ASP A 64 2.08 -3.78 -11.42
C ASP A 64 0.71 -3.14 -11.22
N LEU A 65 0.57 -1.87 -11.55
CA LEU A 65 -0.70 -1.16 -11.38
C LEU A 65 -1.66 -1.35 -12.53
N LYS A 66 -1.26 -2.02 -13.58
CA LYS A 66 -2.12 -2.10 -14.76
C LYS A 66 -3.47 -2.75 -14.47
N ASP A 67 -3.53 -3.60 -13.49
CA ASP A 67 -4.80 -4.25 -13.15
C ASP A 67 -5.47 -3.64 -11.93
N ALA A 68 -4.94 -2.53 -11.43
CA ALA A 68 -5.52 -1.90 -10.26
C ALA A 68 -6.79 -1.15 -10.62
N GLY A 69 -7.82 -1.32 -9.82
CA GLY A 69 -9.05 -0.59 -10.03
C GLY A 69 -9.01 0.80 -9.45
N ILE A 70 -8.20 0.99 -8.41
CA ILE A 70 -8.05 2.29 -7.76
C ILE A 70 -6.58 2.51 -7.48
N ILE A 71 -6.11 3.72 -7.70
CA ILE A 71 -4.75 4.09 -7.37
C ILE A 71 -4.79 5.30 -6.47
N VAL A 72 -4.20 5.15 -5.29
CA VAL A 72 -4.12 6.22 -4.30
C VAL A 72 -2.71 6.79 -4.33
N ILE A 73 -2.58 8.09 -4.51
CA ILE A 73 -1.28 8.72 -4.59
C ILE A 73 -1.07 9.61 -3.38
N THR A 74 -0.12 9.24 -2.55
CA THR A 74 0.20 10.03 -1.36
C THR A 74 1.62 10.55 -1.40
N ALA A 75 2.26 10.42 -2.54
CA ALA A 75 3.69 10.69 -2.63
C ALA A 75 4.07 12.10 -2.25
N GLY A 76 3.19 13.05 -2.45
CA GLY A 76 3.51 14.43 -2.12
C GLY A 76 3.20 14.81 -0.69
N ALA A 77 2.60 13.92 0.05
CA ALA A 77 2.08 14.29 1.36
C ALA A 77 3.18 14.56 2.37
N ASN A 78 4.35 14.04 2.17
CA ASN A 78 5.41 14.23 3.12
C ASN A 78 6.49 15.16 2.60
N GLN A 79 6.09 16.11 1.81
CA GLN A 79 7.00 17.11 1.34
C GLN A 79 7.66 17.81 2.48
N LYS A 80 8.94 17.97 2.37
CA LYS A 80 9.63 18.69 3.37
C LYS A 80 9.44 20.13 3.20
N PRO A 81 9.31 20.84 4.27
CA PRO A 81 9.26 22.30 4.17
C PRO A 81 10.60 22.79 3.69
N GLY A 82 10.54 23.56 2.76
CA GLY A 82 11.65 24.34 2.23
C GLY A 82 12.96 23.73 2.22
#